data_13bf382ff2ea207d308b034bbb714211
#
_entry.id   13bf382ff2ea207d308b034bbb714211
#
_cell.length_a   1.000
_cell.length_b   1.000
_cell.length_c   1.000
_cell.angle_alpha   90.00
_cell.angle_beta   90.00
_cell.angle_gamma   90.00
#
_symmetry.space_group_name_H-M   'P 1'
#
loop_
_entity.id
_entity.type
_entity.pdbx_description
1 polymer ?
#
loop_
_entity_poly.entity_id
_entity_poly.type
_entity_poly.pdbx_seq_one_letter_code
_entity_poly.pdbx_strand_id
1 'polypeptide(L)'
;DIAHRGRLPVPLSYFGAGTGRWTASKGSAINMQNLKRGSFLRNSIMAPQGHVLVAGDLSQIEPRVLAVLSDNEALLDVFRAGGDPYAAFGAQMFNIPGMNKDSHPVERQSAKSALLGAGYQLGWASFAAQLLTGFLGAAPLRYTIKDAKTLGVTAADVDRFLSWEDNIKRMESIPHTCTNKELAIHCLAAKAIIDRYRAASQPVVAFWNLCQELIEYSLYKGKEYTHKCITFRKEQIILPSGMAMRYPDLRPDKGDGGKVVWTYADGNKRVSLYGGKVTNNIVQGTARCVMTDGMLRVAKKYPLVGTVHDELIAVVPEEEAEDAKTWVFAQMVAPVPYLPGIPLKTDVGYNRRYGLAKG
;
A
#
# COMPACT_ATOMS: atom_id res chain seq x y z
N ASP A 1 -28.19 12.57 12.55
CA ASP A 1 -28.25 12.41 13.97
C ASP A 1 -28.36 10.93 14.38
N ILE A 2 -27.22 10.36 14.77
CA ILE A 2 -27.09 8.91 15.08
C ILE A 2 -27.92 8.57 16.34
N ALA A 3 -28.02 9.49 17.30
CA ALA A 3 -28.74 9.29 18.56
C ALA A 3 -30.25 9.04 18.33
N HIS A 4 -30.84 9.72 17.36
CA HIS A 4 -32.25 9.56 17.04
C HIS A 4 -32.58 8.41 16.10
N ARG A 5 -31.66 8.07 15.20
CA ARG A 5 -31.88 7.04 14.16
C ARG A 5 -31.40 5.65 14.55
N GLY A 6 -30.55 5.54 15.58
CA GLY A 6 -29.94 4.28 16.01
C GLY A 6 -29.05 3.60 14.93
N ARG A 7 -28.80 4.27 13.79
CA ARG A 7 -28.04 3.75 12.66
C ARG A 7 -26.92 4.70 12.28
N LEU A 8 -25.71 4.16 12.11
CA LEU A 8 -24.55 4.90 11.62
C LEU A 8 -24.61 4.96 10.09
N PRO A 9 -24.78 6.14 9.47
CA PRO A 9 -24.62 6.28 8.02
C PRO A 9 -23.14 6.16 7.65
N VAL A 10 -22.83 5.38 6.61
CA VAL A 10 -21.47 5.19 6.07
C VAL A 10 -21.44 5.73 4.63
N PRO A 11 -21.44 7.07 4.45
CA PRO A 11 -21.41 7.67 3.14
C PRO A 11 -20.01 7.55 2.55
N LEU A 12 -19.90 6.84 1.43
CA LEU A 12 -18.65 6.66 0.67
C LEU A 12 -18.79 7.28 -0.71
N SER A 13 -17.75 8.01 -1.13
CA SER A 13 -17.59 8.46 -2.51
C SER A 13 -16.98 7.33 -3.33
N TYR A 14 -17.76 6.83 -4.29
CA TYR A 14 -17.29 5.85 -5.27
C TYR A 14 -16.22 6.47 -6.17
N PHE A 15 -15.08 5.80 -6.33
CA PHE A 15 -13.93 6.34 -7.05
C PHE A 15 -13.48 7.71 -6.51
N GLY A 16 -13.53 7.90 -5.20
CA GLY A 16 -13.21 9.20 -4.58
C GLY A 16 -11.70 9.52 -4.55
N ALA A 17 -10.84 8.51 -4.63
CA ALA A 17 -9.41 8.67 -4.80
C ALA A 17 -8.99 8.51 -6.26
N GLY A 18 -7.92 9.16 -6.69
CA GLY A 18 -7.36 9.04 -8.05
C GLY A 18 -6.95 7.61 -8.44
N THR A 19 -6.79 6.72 -7.47
CA THR A 19 -6.52 5.28 -7.65
C THR A 19 -7.79 4.42 -7.76
N GLY A 20 -8.97 5.03 -7.73
CA GLY A 20 -10.26 4.35 -7.80
C GLY A 20 -10.78 3.81 -6.48
N ARG A 21 -10.07 3.99 -5.36
CA ARG A 21 -10.54 3.59 -4.03
C ARG A 21 -11.71 4.43 -3.56
N TRP A 22 -12.58 3.84 -2.72
CA TRP A 22 -13.59 4.60 -1.99
C TRP A 22 -12.94 5.55 -1.00
N THR A 23 -13.53 6.72 -0.83
CA THR A 23 -13.17 7.67 0.21
C THR A 23 -14.41 8.05 1.02
N ALA A 24 -14.23 8.57 2.23
CA ALA A 24 -15.34 9.17 2.95
C ALA A 24 -15.91 10.35 2.13
N SER A 25 -17.24 10.42 2.01
CA SER A 25 -17.89 11.56 1.36
C SER A 25 -17.70 12.84 2.14
N LYS A 26 -17.64 13.98 1.44
CA LYS A 26 -17.57 15.31 2.08
C LYS A 26 -18.77 15.48 3.02
N GLY A 27 -18.51 15.95 4.24
CA GLY A 27 -19.55 16.11 5.26
C GLY A 27 -19.90 14.85 6.06
N SER A 28 -19.20 13.72 5.83
CA SER A 28 -19.33 12.56 6.69
C SER A 28 -18.89 12.88 8.11
N ALA A 29 -19.76 12.62 9.10
CA ALA A 29 -19.42 12.82 10.52
C ALA A 29 -18.33 11.83 10.99
N ILE A 30 -18.21 10.68 10.36
CA ILE A 30 -17.24 9.63 10.71
C ILE A 30 -16.58 9.12 9.44
N ASN A 31 -15.25 9.19 9.40
CA ASN A 31 -14.48 8.54 8.34
C ASN A 31 -14.15 7.10 8.73
N MET A 32 -14.98 6.16 8.27
CA MET A 32 -14.80 4.72 8.52
C MET A 32 -13.46 4.19 8.04
N GLN A 33 -12.88 4.77 6.96
CA GLN A 33 -11.59 4.35 6.40
C GLN A 33 -10.42 4.57 7.38
N ASN A 34 -10.55 5.51 8.31
CA ASN A 34 -9.48 5.92 9.23
C ASN A 34 -9.74 5.57 10.69
N LEU A 35 -10.74 4.73 10.98
CA LEU A 35 -10.99 4.30 12.36
C LEU A 35 -9.85 3.44 12.88
N LYS A 36 -9.19 3.93 13.93
CA LYS A 36 -8.07 3.23 14.57
C LYS A 36 -8.51 1.87 15.10
N ARG A 37 -7.76 0.80 14.82
CA ARG A 37 -7.97 -0.52 15.43
C ARG A 37 -7.90 -0.41 16.96
N GLY A 38 -8.78 -1.14 17.66
CA GLY A 38 -8.87 -1.11 19.11
C GLY A 38 -9.48 0.18 19.69
N SER A 39 -9.90 1.16 18.88
CA SER A 39 -10.54 2.37 19.39
C SER A 39 -11.95 2.09 19.93
N PHE A 40 -12.34 2.86 20.95
CA PHE A 40 -13.71 2.81 21.49
C PHE A 40 -14.75 3.04 20.40
N LEU A 41 -14.50 3.99 19.50
CA LEU A 41 -15.41 4.32 18.40
C LEU A 41 -15.64 3.13 17.46
N ARG A 42 -14.57 2.38 17.12
CA ARG A 42 -14.70 1.17 16.30
C ARG A 42 -15.47 0.07 17.03
N ASN A 43 -15.27 -0.06 18.33
CA ASN A 43 -15.97 -1.05 19.18
C ASN A 43 -17.43 -0.68 19.46
N SER A 44 -17.83 0.57 19.29
CA SER A 44 -19.24 1.00 19.47
C SER A 44 -20.12 0.72 18.25
N ILE A 45 -19.53 0.38 17.09
CA ILE A 45 -20.28 -0.03 15.90
C ILE A 45 -20.73 -1.47 16.09
N MET A 46 -22.05 -1.69 16.08
CA MET A 46 -22.64 -2.99 16.42
C MET A 46 -23.63 -3.44 15.34
N ALA A 47 -23.74 -4.76 15.18
CA ALA A 47 -24.83 -5.36 14.43
C ALA A 47 -26.18 -5.16 15.16
N PRO A 48 -27.31 -5.17 14.44
CA PRO A 48 -28.63 -5.26 15.05
C PRO A 48 -28.78 -6.47 15.99
N GLN A 49 -29.82 -6.48 16.81
CA GLN A 49 -30.10 -7.64 17.65
C GLN A 49 -30.36 -8.90 16.78
N GLY A 50 -29.87 -10.05 17.22
CA GLY A 50 -29.93 -11.31 16.48
C GLY A 50 -29.03 -11.40 15.26
N HIS A 51 -28.08 -10.44 15.09
CA HIS A 51 -27.14 -10.42 13.98
C HIS A 51 -25.70 -10.20 14.46
N VAL A 52 -24.74 -10.56 13.61
CA VAL A 52 -23.33 -10.27 13.76
C VAL A 52 -22.76 -9.54 12.54
N LEU A 53 -21.65 -8.88 12.72
CA LEU A 53 -20.83 -8.33 11.64
C LEU A 53 -19.76 -9.35 11.25
N VAL A 54 -19.73 -9.76 10.00
CA VAL A 54 -18.65 -10.57 9.43
C VAL A 54 -17.73 -9.62 8.69
N ALA A 55 -16.46 -9.56 9.11
CA ALA A 55 -15.43 -8.73 8.49
C ALA A 55 -14.41 -9.62 7.79
N GLY A 56 -14.18 -9.39 6.50
CA GLY A 56 -13.18 -10.08 5.69
C GLY A 56 -12.17 -9.10 5.09
N ASP A 57 -10.87 -9.35 5.25
CA ASP A 57 -9.78 -8.47 4.84
C ASP A 57 -8.78 -9.22 3.96
N LEU A 58 -8.51 -8.69 2.76
CA LEU A 58 -7.51 -9.27 1.87
C LEU A 58 -6.08 -9.00 2.41
N SER A 59 -5.42 -10.07 2.82
CA SER A 59 -4.08 -9.97 3.39
C SER A 59 -3.06 -9.55 2.33
N GLN A 60 -2.41 -8.39 2.53
CA GLN A 60 -1.30 -7.89 1.71
C GLN A 60 -1.63 -7.86 0.20
N ILE A 61 -2.83 -7.43 -0.16
CA ILE A 61 -3.29 -7.49 -1.55
C ILE A 61 -2.41 -6.65 -2.50
N GLU A 62 -1.95 -5.46 -2.08
CA GLU A 62 -1.10 -4.61 -2.92
C GLU A 62 0.25 -5.28 -3.27
N PRO A 63 1.05 -5.82 -2.32
CA PRO A 63 2.24 -6.59 -2.66
C PRO A 63 1.99 -7.80 -3.56
N ARG A 64 0.85 -8.50 -3.40
CA ARG A 64 0.48 -9.63 -4.28
C ARG A 64 0.19 -9.18 -5.70
N VAL A 65 -0.58 -8.11 -5.86
CA VAL A 65 -0.85 -7.50 -7.17
C VAL A 65 0.43 -6.99 -7.80
N LEU A 66 1.29 -6.28 -7.04
CA LEU A 66 2.59 -5.82 -7.54
C LEU A 66 3.46 -6.97 -8.02
N ALA A 67 3.53 -8.06 -7.25
CA ALA A 67 4.31 -9.24 -7.63
C ALA A 67 3.82 -9.86 -8.95
N VAL A 68 2.49 -9.99 -9.16
CA VAL A 68 1.94 -10.48 -10.42
C VAL A 68 2.21 -9.51 -11.58
N LEU A 69 1.98 -8.21 -11.38
CA LEU A 69 2.15 -7.22 -12.46
C LEU A 69 3.62 -7.04 -12.88
N SER A 70 4.56 -7.27 -11.98
CA SER A 70 5.99 -7.15 -12.23
C SER A 70 6.70 -8.47 -12.54
N ASP A 71 5.99 -9.62 -12.58
CA ASP A 71 6.59 -10.96 -12.72
C ASP A 71 7.64 -11.28 -11.63
N ASN A 72 7.41 -10.80 -10.40
CA ASN A 72 8.30 -11.09 -9.28
C ASN A 72 7.98 -12.47 -8.68
N GLU A 73 8.46 -13.53 -9.34
CA GLU A 73 8.22 -14.93 -8.93
C GLU A 73 8.76 -15.22 -7.53
N ALA A 74 9.91 -14.67 -7.15
CA ALA A 74 10.46 -14.87 -5.82
C ALA A 74 9.50 -14.40 -4.71
N LEU A 75 8.82 -13.28 -4.91
CA LEU A 75 7.81 -12.79 -3.98
C LEU A 75 6.51 -13.61 -4.06
N LEU A 76 6.11 -14.04 -5.26
CA LEU A 76 4.94 -14.91 -5.43
C LEU A 76 5.13 -16.26 -4.73
N ASP A 77 6.33 -16.83 -4.76
CA ASP A 77 6.64 -18.09 -4.09
C ASP A 77 6.55 -17.98 -2.57
N VAL A 78 7.00 -16.85 -2.00
CA VAL A 78 6.79 -16.56 -0.56
C VAL A 78 5.29 -16.58 -0.22
N PHE A 79 4.46 -15.96 -1.06
CA PHE A 79 3.02 -15.94 -0.84
C PHE A 79 2.35 -17.31 -1.05
N ARG A 80 2.76 -18.09 -2.07
CA ARG A 80 2.26 -19.45 -2.33
C ARG A 80 2.59 -20.40 -1.17
N ALA A 81 3.77 -20.24 -0.59
CA ALA A 81 4.19 -20.99 0.60
C ALA A 81 3.49 -20.52 1.90
N GLY A 82 2.62 -19.52 1.83
CA GLY A 82 1.97 -18.94 3.01
C GLY A 82 2.89 -18.13 3.93
N GLY A 83 4.11 -17.82 3.46
CA GLY A 83 5.15 -17.11 4.20
C GLY A 83 4.82 -15.63 4.45
N ASP A 84 5.60 -15.02 5.33
CA ASP A 84 5.57 -13.59 5.62
C ASP A 84 6.58 -12.84 4.73
N PRO A 85 6.13 -12.07 3.73
CA PRO A 85 7.04 -11.37 2.81
C PRO A 85 7.90 -10.31 3.51
N TYR A 86 7.42 -9.76 4.63
CA TYR A 86 8.17 -8.78 5.40
C TYR A 86 9.29 -9.45 6.20
N ALA A 87 9.03 -10.62 6.77
CA ALA A 87 10.05 -11.40 7.46
C ALA A 87 11.08 -11.96 6.46
N ALA A 88 10.65 -12.49 5.32
CA ALA A 88 11.53 -12.99 4.27
C ALA A 88 12.46 -11.89 3.74
N PHE A 89 11.91 -10.72 3.41
CA PHE A 89 12.72 -9.58 2.97
C PHE A 89 13.64 -9.06 4.09
N GLY A 90 13.14 -8.98 5.34
CA GLY A 90 13.92 -8.55 6.50
C GLY A 90 15.09 -9.49 6.80
N ALA A 91 14.86 -10.80 6.70
CA ALA A 91 15.91 -11.81 6.87
C ALA A 91 17.07 -11.59 5.88
N GLN A 92 16.76 -11.33 4.62
CA GLN A 92 17.75 -11.03 3.60
C GLN A 92 18.40 -9.67 3.84
N MET A 93 17.62 -8.64 4.18
CA MET A 93 18.08 -7.27 4.35
C MET A 93 19.04 -7.10 5.52
N PHE A 94 18.75 -7.72 6.66
CA PHE A 94 19.55 -7.64 7.88
C PHE A 94 20.51 -8.83 8.05
N ASN A 95 20.50 -9.79 7.13
CA ASN A 95 21.24 -11.05 7.23
C ASN A 95 20.92 -11.82 8.53
N ILE A 96 19.63 -11.98 8.81
CA ILE A 96 19.10 -12.69 10.00
C ILE A 96 18.28 -13.89 9.52
N PRO A 97 18.88 -15.09 9.37
CA PRO A 97 18.14 -16.28 8.99
C PRO A 97 17.03 -16.60 10.00
N GLY A 98 15.86 -17.03 9.51
CA GLY A 98 14.74 -17.42 10.37
C GLY A 98 14.00 -16.27 11.05
N MET A 99 14.22 -15.01 10.61
CA MET A 99 13.50 -13.84 11.11
C MET A 99 11.99 -14.05 11.04
N ASN A 100 11.30 -13.71 12.11
CA ASN A 100 9.84 -13.71 12.18
C ASN A 100 9.34 -12.55 13.04
N LYS A 101 8.00 -12.40 13.14
CA LYS A 101 7.36 -11.30 13.84
C LYS A 101 7.70 -11.27 15.35
N ASP A 102 7.87 -12.43 15.96
CA ASP A 102 8.03 -12.55 17.40
C ASP A 102 9.51 -12.40 17.82
N SER A 103 10.44 -12.92 17.00
CA SER A 103 11.87 -12.86 17.29
C SER A 103 12.52 -11.50 16.95
N HIS A 104 12.05 -10.83 15.87
CA HIS A 104 12.66 -9.59 15.36
C HIS A 104 11.58 -8.58 14.90
N PRO A 105 10.75 -8.08 15.83
CA PRO A 105 9.61 -7.23 15.49
C PRO A 105 10.02 -5.88 14.87
N VAL A 106 11.14 -5.29 15.30
CA VAL A 106 11.63 -3.99 14.82
C VAL A 106 12.16 -4.10 13.41
N GLU A 107 13.02 -5.07 13.14
CA GLU A 107 13.61 -5.33 11.82
C GLU A 107 12.53 -5.71 10.82
N ARG A 108 11.60 -6.58 11.21
CA ARG A 108 10.45 -6.94 10.39
C ARG A 108 9.55 -5.72 10.08
N GLN A 109 9.34 -4.83 11.04
CA GLN A 109 8.55 -3.61 10.82
C GLN A 109 9.28 -2.65 9.87
N SER A 110 10.60 -2.52 9.99
CA SER A 110 11.43 -1.76 9.05
C SER A 110 11.35 -2.35 7.64
N ALA A 111 11.44 -3.67 7.52
CA ALA A 111 11.28 -4.39 6.26
C ALA A 111 9.88 -4.19 5.66
N LYS A 112 8.83 -4.19 6.48
CA LYS A 112 7.46 -3.89 6.05
C LYS A 112 7.35 -2.47 5.49
N SER A 113 7.88 -1.49 6.18
CA SER A 113 7.88 -0.09 5.74
C SER A 113 8.67 0.10 4.44
N ALA A 114 9.83 -0.58 4.34
CA ALA A 114 10.65 -0.58 3.13
C ALA A 114 9.90 -1.22 1.95
N LEU A 115 9.35 -2.41 2.11
CA LEU A 115 8.66 -3.14 1.03
C LEU A 115 7.45 -2.37 0.51
N LEU A 116 6.65 -1.79 1.41
CA LEU A 116 5.47 -1.01 1.04
C LEU A 116 5.80 0.36 0.43
N GLY A 117 6.93 0.96 0.80
CA GLY A 117 7.38 2.24 0.22
C GLY A 117 8.26 2.05 -1.02
N ALA A 118 9.30 1.22 -0.90
CA ALA A 118 10.25 0.99 -1.98
C ALA A 118 9.61 0.28 -3.18
N GLY A 119 8.54 -0.51 -2.98
CA GLY A 119 7.73 -1.07 -4.07
C GLY A 119 7.20 -0.02 -5.05
N TYR A 120 7.16 1.22 -4.63
CA TYR A 120 6.67 2.38 -5.40
C TYR A 120 7.72 3.46 -5.60
N GLN A 121 9.00 3.06 -5.69
CA GLN A 121 10.12 3.95 -5.98
C GLN A 121 10.42 4.99 -4.88
N LEU A 122 10.06 4.71 -3.62
CA LEU A 122 10.40 5.58 -2.49
C LEU A 122 11.93 5.80 -2.42
N GLY A 123 12.34 7.05 -2.30
CA GLY A 123 13.74 7.43 -2.10
C GLY A 123 14.19 7.33 -0.65
N TRP A 124 15.50 7.26 -0.43
CA TRP A 124 16.08 7.12 0.90
C TRP A 124 15.70 8.25 1.87
N ALA A 125 15.63 9.50 1.40
CA ALA A 125 15.30 10.65 2.26
C ALA A 125 13.86 10.55 2.81
N SER A 126 12.89 10.24 1.94
CA SER A 126 11.50 10.02 2.37
C SER A 126 11.37 8.79 3.27
N PHE A 127 12.13 7.74 3.00
CA PHE A 127 12.13 6.55 3.87
C PHE A 127 12.74 6.84 5.23
N ALA A 128 13.86 7.56 5.29
CA ALA A 128 14.47 8.01 6.54
C ALA A 128 13.49 8.87 7.37
N ALA A 129 12.80 9.82 6.73
CA ALA A 129 11.79 10.64 7.39
C ALA A 129 10.62 9.79 7.96
N GLN A 130 10.12 8.82 7.20
CA GLN A 130 9.07 7.89 7.65
C GLN A 130 9.50 7.06 8.87
N LEU A 131 10.75 6.59 8.91
CA LEU A 131 11.28 5.86 10.05
C LEU A 131 11.35 6.75 11.29
N LEU A 132 11.85 8.00 11.17
CA LEU A 132 11.95 8.94 12.29
C LEU A 132 10.61 9.36 12.87
N THR A 133 9.58 9.48 12.05
CA THR A 133 8.24 9.90 12.49
C THR A 133 7.33 8.75 12.87
N GLY A 134 7.71 7.52 12.54
CA GLY A 134 6.86 6.34 12.59
C GLY A 134 5.93 6.27 11.38
N PHE A 135 5.74 5.09 10.83
CA PHE A 135 4.93 4.85 9.64
C PHE A 135 4.14 3.54 9.75
N LEU A 136 2.89 3.53 9.28
CA LEU A 136 2.00 2.36 9.32
C LEU A 136 1.82 1.75 10.72
N GLY A 137 1.75 2.60 11.74
CA GLY A 137 1.59 2.18 13.14
C GLY A 137 2.88 1.74 13.83
N ALA A 138 4.03 1.86 13.17
CA ALA A 138 5.33 1.66 13.81
C ALA A 138 5.67 2.82 14.75
N ALA A 139 6.38 2.54 15.82
CA ALA A 139 7.03 3.56 16.63
C ALA A 139 8.14 4.26 15.82
N PRO A 140 8.47 5.54 16.11
CA PRO A 140 9.63 6.20 15.57
C PRO A 140 10.90 5.38 15.78
N LEU A 141 11.71 5.27 14.73
CA LEU A 141 12.97 4.53 14.73
C LEU A 141 14.10 5.38 14.16
N ARG A 142 15.21 5.47 14.89
CA ARG A 142 16.45 6.06 14.41
C ARG A 142 17.57 5.01 14.44
N TYR A 143 18.16 4.75 13.31
CA TYR A 143 19.37 3.90 13.23
C TYR A 143 20.57 4.60 13.81
N THR A 144 21.29 3.91 14.69
CA THR A 144 22.57 4.33 15.26
C THR A 144 23.75 3.87 14.39
N ILE A 145 24.96 4.30 14.71
CA ILE A 145 26.16 3.82 14.00
C ILE A 145 26.36 2.30 14.16
N LYS A 146 25.93 1.74 15.29
CA LYS A 146 25.97 0.28 15.52
C LYS A 146 25.05 -0.43 14.53
N ASP A 147 23.83 0.06 14.38
CA ASP A 147 22.84 -0.52 13.46
C ASP A 147 23.27 -0.34 12.00
N ALA A 148 23.76 0.84 11.64
CA ALA A 148 24.23 1.14 10.30
C ALA A 148 25.43 0.26 9.87
N LYS A 149 26.33 -0.10 10.80
CA LYS A 149 27.43 -1.06 10.55
C LYS A 149 26.92 -2.43 10.13
N THR A 150 25.83 -2.94 10.68
CA THR A 150 25.22 -4.22 10.25
C THR A 150 24.70 -4.17 8.82
N LEU A 151 24.39 -2.97 8.34
CA LEU A 151 24.00 -2.68 6.96
C LEU A 151 25.19 -2.36 6.04
N GLY A 152 26.41 -2.48 6.54
CA GLY A 152 27.64 -2.23 5.78
C GLY A 152 28.06 -0.77 5.68
N VAL A 153 27.46 0.13 6.46
CA VAL A 153 27.81 1.56 6.48
C VAL A 153 29.07 1.78 7.33
N THR A 154 30.07 2.43 6.74
CA THR A 154 31.36 2.77 7.40
C THR A 154 31.42 4.24 7.80
N ALA A 155 32.41 4.61 8.64
CA ALA A 155 32.66 6.01 8.96
C ALA A 155 33.03 6.83 7.71
N ALA A 156 33.82 6.26 6.81
CA ALA A 156 34.18 6.91 5.55
C ALA A 156 32.96 7.19 4.66
N ASP A 157 31.95 6.33 4.70
CA ASP A 157 30.70 6.58 3.96
C ASP A 157 29.93 7.77 4.53
N VAL A 158 29.96 7.95 5.86
CA VAL A 158 29.34 9.12 6.53
C VAL A 158 30.03 10.42 6.10
N ASP A 159 31.37 10.45 6.12
CA ASP A 159 32.13 11.64 5.72
C ASP A 159 31.92 11.96 4.23
N ARG A 160 31.91 10.94 3.37
CA ARG A 160 31.60 11.08 1.93
C ARG A 160 30.17 11.57 1.71
N PHE A 161 29.21 11.03 2.45
CA PHE A 161 27.80 11.43 2.33
C PHE A 161 27.61 12.91 2.68
N LEU A 162 28.28 13.38 3.73
CA LEU A 162 28.24 14.78 4.18
C LEU A 162 29.05 15.73 3.28
N SER A 163 29.93 15.24 2.41
CA SER A 163 30.64 16.07 1.45
C SER A 163 29.81 16.43 0.21
N TRP A 164 28.64 15.82 0.01
CA TRP A 164 27.79 16.06 -1.14
C TRP A 164 26.63 17.01 -0.80
N GLU A 165 26.64 18.18 -1.43
CA GLU A 165 25.63 19.24 -1.21
C GLU A 165 24.19 18.76 -1.41
N ASP A 166 23.92 17.94 -2.45
CA ASP A 166 22.60 17.37 -2.69
C ASP A 166 22.11 16.49 -1.54
N ASN A 167 23.00 15.75 -0.87
CA ASN A 167 22.64 14.95 0.29
C ASN A 167 22.27 15.84 1.47
N ILE A 168 23.05 16.89 1.71
CA ILE A 168 22.80 17.86 2.78
C ILE A 168 21.43 18.53 2.57
N LYS A 169 21.14 19.05 1.37
CA LYS A 169 19.85 19.67 1.03
C LYS A 169 18.68 18.71 1.29
N ARG A 170 18.83 17.43 0.91
CA ARG A 170 17.79 16.42 1.17
C ARG A 170 17.64 16.09 2.64
N MET A 171 18.72 16.05 3.40
CA MET A 171 18.69 15.86 4.85
C MET A 171 17.97 17.01 5.58
N GLU A 172 18.24 18.26 5.19
CA GLU A 172 17.61 19.45 5.77
C GLU A 172 16.07 19.42 5.67
N SER A 173 15.54 18.73 4.66
CA SER A 173 14.08 18.55 4.51
C SER A 173 13.47 17.53 5.47
N ILE A 174 14.28 16.78 6.20
CA ILE A 174 13.82 15.73 7.13
C ILE A 174 13.63 16.32 8.52
N PRO A 175 12.42 16.30 9.11
CA PRO A 175 12.21 16.74 10.49
C PRO A 175 13.02 15.88 11.46
N HIS A 176 13.91 16.50 12.24
CA HIS A 176 14.76 15.78 13.19
C HIS A 176 15.18 16.65 14.37
N THR A 177 15.61 16.02 15.46
CA THR A 177 16.15 16.66 16.67
C THR A 177 17.58 16.21 17.00
N CYS A 178 18.18 15.36 16.14
CA CYS A 178 19.54 14.84 16.30
C CYS A 178 20.58 15.70 15.56
N THR A 179 21.86 15.45 15.81
CA THR A 179 22.96 16.11 15.09
C THR A 179 22.99 15.73 13.62
N ASN A 180 23.57 16.57 12.76
CA ASN A 180 23.73 16.28 11.33
C ASN A 180 24.48 14.96 11.07
N LYS A 181 25.49 14.63 11.91
CA LYS A 181 26.21 13.36 11.81
C LYS A 181 25.32 12.16 12.13
N GLU A 182 24.51 12.24 13.17
CA GLU A 182 23.56 11.18 13.51
C GLU A 182 22.47 11.02 12.45
N LEU A 183 21.99 12.13 11.89
CA LEU A 183 21.04 12.10 10.78
C LEU A 183 21.66 11.48 9.52
N ALA A 184 22.90 11.81 9.19
CA ALA A 184 23.61 11.22 8.05
C ALA A 184 23.76 9.70 8.20
N ILE A 185 24.10 9.22 9.39
CA ILE A 185 24.17 7.79 9.72
C ILE A 185 22.81 7.12 9.48
N HIS A 186 21.73 7.73 9.98
CA HIS A 186 20.37 7.22 9.79
C HIS A 186 19.96 7.21 8.31
N CYS A 187 20.26 8.27 7.56
CA CYS A 187 19.98 8.36 6.13
C CYS A 187 20.75 7.33 5.31
N LEU A 188 22.02 7.07 5.67
CA LEU A 188 22.82 6.02 5.02
C LEU A 188 22.27 4.62 5.30
N ALA A 189 21.84 4.34 6.53
CA ALA A 189 21.17 3.09 6.85
C ALA A 189 19.86 2.94 6.03
N ALA A 190 19.06 3.98 5.97
CA ALA A 190 17.85 4.01 5.14
C ALA A 190 18.15 3.80 3.65
N LYS A 191 19.23 4.43 3.15
CA LYS A 191 19.71 4.26 1.76
C LYS A 191 20.14 2.82 1.49
N ALA A 192 20.91 2.22 2.38
CA ALA A 192 21.36 0.83 2.25
C ALA A 192 20.18 -0.14 2.17
N ILE A 193 19.14 0.08 2.97
CA ILE A 193 17.90 -0.70 2.94
C ILE A 193 17.20 -0.58 1.58
N ILE A 194 17.00 0.63 1.08
CA ILE A 194 16.36 0.89 -0.21
C ILE A 194 17.17 0.29 -1.37
N ASP A 195 18.49 0.41 -1.33
CA ASP A 195 19.36 -0.13 -2.38
C ASP A 195 19.33 -1.67 -2.39
N ARG A 196 19.32 -2.32 -1.21
CA ARG A 196 19.14 -3.78 -1.09
C ARG A 196 17.78 -4.23 -1.61
N TYR A 197 16.71 -3.48 -1.29
CA TYR A 197 15.39 -3.78 -1.86
C TYR A 197 15.43 -3.75 -3.39
N ARG A 198 15.98 -2.71 -3.98
CA ARG A 198 16.08 -2.57 -5.44
C ARG A 198 16.90 -3.68 -6.07
N ALA A 199 18.02 -4.05 -5.44
CA ALA A 199 18.86 -5.15 -5.90
C ALA A 199 18.12 -6.51 -5.87
N ALA A 200 17.36 -6.76 -4.80
CA ALA A 200 16.59 -8.00 -4.62
C ALA A 200 15.29 -8.06 -5.46
N SER A 201 14.75 -6.91 -5.87
CA SER A 201 13.44 -6.79 -6.52
C SER A 201 13.55 -6.22 -7.94
N GLN A 202 14.50 -6.71 -8.73
CA GLN A 202 14.76 -6.23 -10.10
C GLN A 202 13.51 -6.24 -11.01
N PRO A 203 12.60 -7.25 -10.95
CA PRO A 203 11.37 -7.21 -11.73
C PRO A 203 10.47 -6.01 -11.39
N VAL A 204 10.40 -5.61 -10.11
CA VAL A 204 9.64 -4.42 -9.69
C VAL A 204 10.30 -3.14 -10.23
N VAL A 205 11.63 -3.06 -10.21
CA VAL A 205 12.37 -1.92 -10.78
C VAL A 205 12.13 -1.83 -12.29
N ALA A 206 12.16 -2.94 -13.00
CA ALA A 206 11.84 -2.99 -14.44
C ALA A 206 10.41 -2.51 -14.71
N PHE A 207 9.46 -2.88 -13.87
CA PHE A 207 8.07 -2.43 -14.01
C PHE A 207 7.93 -0.90 -13.77
N TRP A 208 8.67 -0.29 -12.83
CA TRP A 208 8.68 1.17 -12.73
C TRP A 208 9.22 1.84 -13.98
N ASN A 209 10.29 1.28 -14.58
CA ASN A 209 10.91 1.83 -15.78
C ASN A 209 9.93 1.73 -16.97
N LEU A 210 9.26 0.60 -17.12
CA LEU A 210 8.19 0.44 -18.11
C LEU A 210 7.09 1.50 -17.90
N CYS A 211 6.60 1.66 -16.66
CA CYS A 211 5.61 2.68 -16.34
C CYS A 211 6.11 4.10 -16.65
N GLN A 212 7.40 4.38 -16.44
CA GLN A 212 8.00 5.68 -16.77
C GLN A 212 8.01 5.94 -18.28
N GLU A 213 8.37 4.95 -19.07
CA GLU A 213 8.35 5.03 -20.54
C GLU A 213 6.93 5.22 -21.08
N LEU A 214 5.95 4.53 -20.47
CA LEU A 214 4.55 4.60 -20.88
C LEU A 214 3.89 5.95 -20.56
N ILE A 215 4.45 6.78 -19.67
CA ILE A 215 3.98 8.15 -19.46
C ILE A 215 4.12 8.94 -20.77
N GLU A 216 5.26 8.87 -21.42
CA GLU A 216 5.47 9.56 -22.68
C GLU A 216 4.77 8.83 -23.83
N TYR A 217 5.00 7.53 -23.98
CA TYR A 217 4.55 6.74 -25.13
C TYR A 217 3.03 6.66 -25.23
N SER A 218 2.37 6.31 -24.12
CA SER A 218 0.93 6.05 -24.12
C SER A 218 0.12 7.21 -23.56
N LEU A 219 0.45 7.66 -22.35
CA LEU A 219 -0.40 8.66 -21.68
C LEU A 219 -0.29 10.04 -22.35
N TYR A 220 0.88 10.41 -22.84
CA TYR A 220 1.06 11.70 -23.51
C TYR A 220 0.85 11.61 -25.04
N LYS A 221 1.56 10.70 -25.72
CA LYS A 221 1.49 10.57 -27.19
C LYS A 221 0.25 9.79 -27.68
N GLY A 222 -0.48 9.11 -26.80
CA GLY A 222 -1.73 8.43 -27.10
C GLY A 222 -1.58 7.08 -27.81
N LYS A 223 -0.40 6.49 -27.86
CA LYS A 223 -0.20 5.15 -28.40
C LYS A 223 -0.66 4.10 -27.39
N GLU A 224 -1.69 3.34 -27.74
CA GLU A 224 -2.23 2.33 -26.85
C GLU A 224 -1.20 1.23 -26.54
N TYR A 225 -1.13 0.83 -25.28
CA TYR A 225 -0.29 -0.27 -24.81
C TYR A 225 -1.01 -1.05 -23.72
N THR A 226 -0.98 -2.37 -23.81
CA THR A 226 -1.56 -3.24 -22.78
C THR A 226 -0.46 -4.05 -22.10
N HIS A 227 -0.40 -3.94 -20.78
CA HIS A 227 0.44 -4.78 -19.94
C HIS A 227 -0.46 -5.65 -19.05
N LYS A 228 -0.49 -6.95 -19.33
CA LYS A 228 -1.39 -7.90 -18.64
C LYS A 228 -2.85 -7.42 -18.71
N CYS A 229 -3.43 -7.09 -17.57
CA CYS A 229 -4.81 -6.62 -17.46
C CYS A 229 -4.97 -5.10 -17.45
N ILE A 230 -3.89 -4.36 -17.71
CA ILE A 230 -3.86 -2.88 -17.63
C ILE A 230 -3.66 -2.31 -19.04
N THR A 231 -4.54 -1.42 -19.47
CA THR A 231 -4.40 -0.75 -20.75
C THR A 231 -4.12 0.74 -20.57
N PHE A 232 -3.04 1.20 -21.18
CA PHE A 232 -2.62 2.61 -21.21
C PHE A 232 -3.13 3.27 -22.48
N ARG A 233 -3.79 4.41 -22.32
CA ARG A 233 -4.31 5.26 -23.42
C ARG A 233 -3.97 6.71 -23.13
N LYS A 234 -4.26 7.60 -24.07
CA LYS A 234 -4.04 9.05 -23.88
C LYS A 234 -4.72 9.51 -22.59
N GLU A 235 -3.91 10.03 -21.67
CA GLU A 235 -4.34 10.57 -20.36
C GLU A 235 -5.16 9.60 -19.49
N GLN A 236 -5.10 8.30 -19.78
CA GLN A 236 -5.91 7.30 -19.07
C GLN A 236 -5.17 5.97 -18.88
N ILE A 237 -5.41 5.36 -17.74
CA ILE A 237 -5.05 3.97 -17.47
C ILE A 237 -6.34 3.21 -17.17
N ILE A 238 -6.66 2.22 -17.97
CA ILE A 238 -7.86 1.40 -17.84
C ILE A 238 -7.56 0.21 -16.95
N LEU A 239 -8.34 0.09 -15.88
CA LEU A 239 -8.29 -1.01 -14.92
C LEU A 239 -9.05 -2.24 -15.42
N PRO A 240 -8.86 -3.44 -14.82
CA PRO A 240 -9.59 -4.66 -15.19
C PRO A 240 -11.12 -4.52 -15.14
N SER A 241 -11.63 -3.64 -14.29
CA SER A 241 -13.06 -3.31 -14.20
C SER A 241 -13.60 -2.46 -15.35
N GLY A 242 -12.75 -2.04 -16.30
CA GLY A 242 -13.10 -1.09 -17.36
C GLY A 242 -13.07 0.38 -16.92
N MET A 243 -12.86 0.66 -15.64
CA MET A 243 -12.76 2.03 -15.13
C MET A 243 -11.42 2.66 -15.45
N ALA A 244 -11.43 3.98 -15.76
CA ALA A 244 -10.26 4.73 -16.11
C ALA A 244 -9.73 5.59 -14.95
N MET A 245 -8.46 5.44 -14.62
CA MET A 245 -7.70 6.46 -13.87
C MET A 245 -7.27 7.55 -14.85
N ARG A 246 -7.55 8.81 -14.54
CA ARG A 246 -7.38 9.94 -15.44
C ARG A 246 -6.21 10.83 -15.04
N TYR A 247 -5.47 11.30 -16.04
CA TYR A 247 -4.34 12.22 -15.90
C TYR A 247 -4.54 13.43 -16.86
N PRO A 248 -5.55 14.27 -16.59
CA PRO A 248 -5.93 15.34 -17.51
C PRO A 248 -4.82 16.38 -17.67
N ASP A 249 -4.70 16.96 -18.85
CA ASP A 249 -3.67 17.95 -19.21
C ASP A 249 -2.25 17.46 -18.83
N LEU A 250 -1.95 16.17 -19.14
CA LEU A 250 -0.61 15.61 -18.93
C LEU A 250 0.39 16.27 -19.87
N ARG A 251 1.45 16.84 -19.32
CA ARG A 251 2.50 17.51 -20.09
C ARG A 251 3.87 17.44 -19.43
N PRO A 252 4.95 17.58 -20.21
CA PRO A 252 6.28 17.76 -19.65
C PRO A 252 6.43 19.19 -19.11
N ASP A 253 6.92 19.32 -17.89
CA ASP A 253 7.31 20.57 -17.27
C ASP A 253 8.82 20.57 -16.96
N LYS A 254 9.43 21.74 -16.75
CA LYS A 254 10.83 21.86 -16.34
C LYS A 254 10.91 21.68 -14.83
N GLY A 255 11.61 20.65 -14.40
CA GLY A 255 12.00 20.44 -13.01
C GLY A 255 13.35 21.06 -12.66
N ASP A 256 13.79 20.86 -11.43
CA ASP A 256 15.09 21.31 -10.95
C ASP A 256 16.23 20.77 -11.81
N GLY A 257 17.21 21.63 -12.10
CA GLY A 257 18.35 21.28 -12.94
C GLY A 257 17.99 21.04 -14.41
N GLY A 258 16.84 21.50 -14.90
CA GLY A 258 16.41 21.38 -16.30
C GLY A 258 15.90 19.97 -16.69
N LYS A 259 15.74 19.06 -15.75
CA LYS A 259 15.18 17.73 -16.00
C LYS A 259 13.69 17.83 -16.38
N VAL A 260 13.26 16.99 -17.32
CA VAL A 260 11.84 16.86 -17.66
C VAL A 260 11.09 16.16 -16.50
N VAL A 261 10.04 16.79 -16.02
CA VAL A 261 9.11 16.25 -15.02
C VAL A 261 7.73 16.21 -15.64
N TRP A 262 7.12 15.05 -15.68
CA TRP A 262 5.73 14.91 -16.12
C TRP A 262 4.78 15.40 -15.04
N THR A 263 3.79 16.22 -15.42
CA THR A 263 2.75 16.71 -14.50
C THR A 263 1.38 16.62 -15.15
N TYR A 264 0.34 16.48 -14.34
CA TYR A 264 -1.06 16.51 -14.77
C TYR A 264 -1.90 17.42 -13.87
N ALA A 265 -3.08 17.82 -14.32
CA ALA A 265 -4.00 18.64 -13.54
C ALA A 265 -4.79 17.78 -12.53
N ASP A 266 -4.83 18.23 -11.27
CA ASP A 266 -5.65 17.67 -10.21
C ASP A 266 -6.40 18.81 -9.50
N GLY A 267 -7.61 19.10 -9.94
CA GLY A 267 -8.33 20.32 -9.61
C GLY A 267 -7.52 21.56 -10.02
N ASN A 268 -7.25 22.44 -9.09
CA ASN A 268 -6.49 23.68 -9.31
C ASN A 268 -4.97 23.51 -9.13
N LYS A 269 -4.49 22.27 -8.97
CA LYS A 269 -3.06 22.00 -8.74
C LYS A 269 -2.46 21.17 -9.87
N ARG A 270 -1.17 21.32 -10.07
CA ARG A 270 -0.38 20.40 -10.87
C ARG A 270 0.31 19.38 -9.99
N VAL A 271 0.26 18.14 -10.39
CA VAL A 271 0.80 17.02 -9.63
C VAL A 271 1.80 16.26 -10.50
N SER A 272 2.99 16.01 -9.97
CA SER A 272 4.01 15.25 -10.69
C SER A 272 3.60 13.79 -10.90
N LEU A 273 3.96 13.23 -12.06
CA LEU A 273 3.75 11.85 -12.45
C LEU A 273 5.10 11.21 -12.81
N TYR A 274 5.40 10.05 -12.26
CA TYR A 274 6.61 9.28 -12.53
C TYR A 274 6.31 7.78 -12.40
N GLY A 275 7.20 6.94 -12.89
CA GLY A 275 6.97 5.50 -13.02
C GLY A 275 6.51 4.83 -11.72
N GLY A 276 7.16 5.13 -10.59
CA GLY A 276 6.76 4.59 -9.29
C GLY A 276 5.36 5.04 -8.85
N LYS A 277 4.95 6.28 -9.17
CA LYS A 277 3.59 6.77 -8.88
C LYS A 277 2.55 6.09 -9.77
N VAL A 278 2.85 5.90 -11.04
CA VAL A 278 2.00 5.13 -11.96
C VAL A 278 1.86 3.70 -11.46
N THR A 279 2.96 3.06 -11.07
CA THR A 279 2.95 1.70 -10.48
C THR A 279 2.04 1.64 -9.25
N ASN A 280 2.19 2.59 -8.30
CA ASN A 280 1.36 2.65 -7.11
C ASN A 280 -0.13 2.78 -7.45
N ASN A 281 -0.47 3.67 -8.40
CA ASN A 281 -1.85 3.89 -8.82
C ASN A 281 -2.46 2.62 -9.44
N ILE A 282 -1.72 1.95 -10.32
CA ILE A 282 -2.14 0.69 -10.95
C ILE A 282 -2.36 -0.41 -9.92
N VAL A 283 -1.41 -0.60 -9.02
CA VAL A 283 -1.48 -1.64 -8.00
C VAL A 283 -2.67 -1.40 -7.07
N GLN A 284 -2.86 -0.18 -6.59
CA GLN A 284 -4.00 0.17 -5.73
C GLN A 284 -5.34 0.02 -6.46
N GLY A 285 -5.43 0.48 -7.71
CA GLY A 285 -6.63 0.34 -8.52
C GLY A 285 -6.98 -1.11 -8.82
N THR A 286 -5.98 -1.93 -9.13
CA THR A 286 -6.16 -3.37 -9.39
C THR A 286 -6.53 -4.13 -8.11
N ALA A 287 -5.88 -3.83 -6.99
CA ALA A 287 -6.24 -4.38 -5.68
C ALA A 287 -7.71 -4.09 -5.32
N ARG A 288 -8.16 -2.86 -5.60
CA ARG A 288 -9.56 -2.47 -5.44
C ARG A 288 -10.48 -3.30 -6.36
N CYS A 289 -10.08 -3.62 -7.61
CA CYS A 289 -10.88 -4.49 -8.48
C CYS A 289 -11.04 -5.88 -7.87
N VAL A 290 -9.95 -6.50 -7.38
CA VAL A 290 -9.99 -7.80 -6.69
C VAL A 290 -10.94 -7.75 -5.48
N MET A 291 -10.83 -6.71 -4.66
CA MET A 291 -11.70 -6.51 -3.50
C MET A 291 -13.17 -6.39 -3.91
N THR A 292 -13.46 -5.61 -4.95
CA THR A 292 -14.84 -5.42 -5.44
C THR A 292 -15.45 -6.70 -5.98
N ASP A 293 -14.68 -7.53 -6.69
CA ASP A 293 -15.16 -8.84 -7.16
C ASP A 293 -15.53 -9.73 -5.99
N GLY A 294 -14.73 -9.76 -4.92
CA GLY A 294 -15.06 -10.45 -3.67
C GLY A 294 -16.36 -9.91 -3.07
N MET A 295 -16.48 -8.58 -2.97
CA MET A 295 -17.70 -7.93 -2.46
C MET A 295 -18.94 -8.29 -3.27
N LEU A 296 -18.87 -8.25 -4.60
CA LEU A 296 -20.00 -8.60 -5.47
C LEU A 296 -20.41 -10.07 -5.33
N ARG A 297 -19.44 -10.98 -5.12
CA ARG A 297 -19.74 -12.39 -4.85
C ARG A 297 -20.40 -12.58 -3.48
N VAL A 298 -19.89 -11.94 -2.43
CA VAL A 298 -20.45 -12.01 -1.07
C VAL A 298 -21.86 -11.42 -1.05
N ALA A 299 -22.09 -10.29 -1.73
CA ALA A 299 -23.37 -9.60 -1.79
C ALA A 299 -24.52 -10.42 -2.41
N LYS A 300 -24.21 -11.52 -3.11
CA LYS A 300 -25.25 -12.45 -3.62
C LYS A 300 -25.98 -13.20 -2.51
N LYS A 301 -25.36 -13.33 -1.34
CA LYS A 301 -25.95 -14.07 -0.21
C LYS A 301 -26.16 -13.18 1.02
N TYR A 302 -25.21 -12.31 1.33
CA TYR A 302 -25.25 -11.49 2.54
C TYR A 302 -25.14 -10.00 2.23
N PRO A 303 -25.98 -9.13 2.88
CA PRO A 303 -25.93 -7.69 2.66
C PRO A 303 -24.62 -7.10 3.18
N LEU A 304 -23.94 -6.34 2.32
CA LEU A 304 -22.77 -5.55 2.70
C LEU A 304 -23.21 -4.22 3.29
N VAL A 305 -22.63 -3.87 4.44
CA VAL A 305 -22.95 -2.62 5.17
C VAL A 305 -21.77 -1.64 5.17
N GLY A 306 -20.60 -2.06 4.72
CA GLY A 306 -19.43 -1.20 4.65
C GLY A 306 -18.24 -1.86 3.97
N THR A 307 -17.26 -1.00 3.63
CA THR A 307 -15.93 -1.41 3.19
C THR A 307 -14.91 -0.46 3.78
N VAL A 308 -13.76 -0.98 4.19
CA VAL A 308 -12.64 -0.21 4.74
C VAL A 308 -11.35 -0.68 4.08
N HIS A 309 -10.82 0.10 3.15
CA HIS A 309 -9.66 -0.29 2.34
C HIS A 309 -9.85 -1.65 1.65
N ASP A 310 -9.16 -2.67 2.12
CA ASP A 310 -9.19 -4.04 1.60
C ASP A 310 -10.09 -4.97 2.45
N GLU A 311 -10.98 -4.37 3.27
CA GLU A 311 -11.92 -5.07 4.16
C GLU A 311 -13.36 -4.85 3.72
N LEU A 312 -14.15 -5.92 3.65
CA LEU A 312 -15.62 -5.86 3.55
C LEU A 312 -16.27 -6.15 4.90
N ILE A 313 -17.45 -5.61 5.10
CA ILE A 313 -18.26 -5.83 6.30
C ILE A 313 -19.66 -6.22 5.85
N ALA A 314 -20.09 -7.43 6.24
CA ALA A 314 -21.44 -7.94 6.02
C ALA A 314 -22.20 -8.03 7.35
N VAL A 315 -23.53 -7.91 7.29
CA VAL A 315 -24.43 -8.22 8.41
C VAL A 315 -25.10 -9.55 8.12
N VAL A 316 -25.05 -10.45 9.06
CA VAL A 316 -25.60 -11.80 8.91
C VAL A 316 -26.39 -12.19 10.17
N PRO A 317 -27.42 -13.07 10.08
CA PRO A 317 -28.05 -13.67 11.25
C PRO A 317 -27.02 -14.38 12.12
N GLU A 318 -27.15 -14.29 13.45
CA GLU A 318 -26.19 -14.85 14.39
C GLU A 318 -26.03 -16.36 14.24
N GLU A 319 -27.12 -17.06 13.95
CA GLU A 319 -27.17 -18.51 13.69
C GLU A 319 -26.42 -18.93 12.42
N GLU A 320 -26.22 -18.01 11.45
CA GLU A 320 -25.49 -18.28 10.21
C GLU A 320 -24.01 -17.82 10.29
N ALA A 321 -23.53 -17.36 11.43
CA ALA A 321 -22.21 -16.69 11.55
C ALA A 321 -21.02 -17.52 11.03
N GLU A 322 -20.94 -18.81 11.37
CA GLU A 322 -19.84 -19.69 10.90
C GLU A 322 -19.96 -20.02 9.41
N ASP A 323 -21.16 -20.27 8.93
CA ASP A 323 -21.41 -20.48 7.49
C ASP A 323 -21.08 -19.24 6.67
N ALA A 324 -21.43 -18.05 7.19
CA ALA A 324 -21.14 -16.78 6.57
C ALA A 324 -19.62 -16.51 6.55
N LYS A 325 -18.91 -16.80 7.63
CA LYS A 325 -17.44 -16.71 7.69
C LYS A 325 -16.79 -17.59 6.62
N THR A 326 -17.21 -18.83 6.53
CA THR A 326 -16.72 -19.79 5.52
C THR A 326 -17.06 -19.31 4.09
N TRP A 327 -18.27 -18.84 3.87
CA TRP A 327 -18.71 -18.29 2.58
C TRP A 327 -17.88 -17.06 2.19
N VAL A 328 -17.75 -16.08 3.08
CA VAL A 328 -16.97 -14.85 2.84
C VAL A 328 -15.52 -15.19 2.52
N PHE A 329 -14.91 -16.11 3.28
CA PHE A 329 -13.55 -16.59 3.00
C PHE A 329 -13.45 -17.12 1.58
N ALA A 330 -14.30 -18.05 1.19
CA ALA A 330 -14.27 -18.68 -0.13
C ALA A 330 -14.46 -17.65 -1.26
N GLN A 331 -15.38 -16.70 -1.09
CA GLN A 331 -15.64 -15.67 -2.11
C GLN A 331 -14.49 -14.66 -2.25
N MET A 332 -13.78 -14.33 -1.17
CA MET A 332 -12.69 -13.37 -1.20
C MET A 332 -11.41 -13.95 -1.80
N VAL A 333 -11.17 -15.26 -1.68
CA VAL A 333 -9.99 -15.93 -2.27
C VAL A 333 -10.28 -16.60 -3.60
N ALA A 334 -11.50 -16.52 -4.10
CA ALA A 334 -11.87 -17.10 -5.38
C ALA A 334 -11.01 -16.51 -6.52
N PRO A 335 -10.63 -17.33 -7.52
CA PRO A 335 -9.80 -16.89 -8.64
C PRO A 335 -10.35 -15.65 -9.34
N VAL A 336 -9.45 -14.75 -9.76
CA VAL A 336 -9.77 -13.59 -10.58
C VAL A 336 -9.19 -13.77 -11.98
N PRO A 337 -10.02 -13.82 -13.05
CA PRO A 337 -9.56 -14.18 -14.41
C PRO A 337 -8.47 -13.27 -14.97
N TYR A 338 -8.49 -11.98 -14.62
CA TYR A 338 -7.53 -10.98 -15.10
C TYR A 338 -6.18 -10.99 -14.36
N LEU A 339 -6.05 -11.73 -13.25
CA LEU A 339 -4.79 -11.98 -12.53
C LEU A 339 -4.62 -13.48 -12.30
N PRO A 340 -4.39 -14.27 -13.36
CA PRO A 340 -4.29 -15.72 -13.23
C PRO A 340 -3.14 -16.09 -12.28
N GLY A 341 -3.41 -17.02 -11.36
CA GLY A 341 -2.42 -17.53 -10.41
C GLY A 341 -2.05 -16.60 -9.27
N ILE A 342 -2.73 -15.45 -9.07
CA ILE A 342 -2.50 -14.61 -7.89
C ILE A 342 -2.80 -15.39 -6.61
N PRO A 343 -1.84 -15.54 -5.69
CA PRO A 343 -2.09 -16.24 -4.43
C PRO A 343 -2.86 -15.33 -3.46
N LEU A 344 -4.19 -15.39 -3.49
CA LEU A 344 -5.04 -14.61 -2.57
C LEU A 344 -5.06 -15.25 -1.19
N LYS A 345 -5.15 -14.39 -0.16
CA LYS A 345 -5.36 -14.79 1.23
C LYS A 345 -6.26 -13.76 1.89
N THR A 346 -7.17 -14.23 2.74
CA THR A 346 -8.05 -13.36 3.51
C THR A 346 -8.06 -13.78 4.98
N ASP A 347 -8.30 -12.82 5.84
CA ASP A 347 -8.59 -13.01 7.25
C ASP A 347 -10.06 -12.65 7.49
N VAL A 348 -10.85 -13.62 7.97
CA VAL A 348 -12.30 -13.45 8.16
C VAL A 348 -12.65 -13.80 9.60
N GLY A 349 -13.33 -12.88 10.26
CA GLY A 349 -13.87 -13.10 11.59
C GLY A 349 -15.25 -12.46 11.74
N TYR A 350 -15.91 -12.76 12.83
CA TYR A 350 -17.20 -12.16 13.12
C TYR A 350 -17.37 -11.84 14.61
N ASN A 351 -18.17 -10.85 14.88
CA ASN A 351 -18.61 -10.49 16.23
C ASN A 351 -19.80 -9.52 16.11
N ARG A 352 -20.58 -9.41 17.17
CA ARG A 352 -21.63 -8.37 17.24
C ARG A 352 -21.04 -6.96 17.18
N ARG A 353 -19.80 -6.74 17.66
CA ARG A 353 -19.07 -5.47 17.61
C ARG A 353 -18.02 -5.50 16.51
N TYR A 354 -18.02 -4.48 15.64
CA TYR A 354 -17.08 -4.40 14.52
C TYR A 354 -15.61 -4.45 14.97
N GLY A 355 -15.27 -3.73 16.03
CA GLY A 355 -13.88 -3.70 16.52
C GLY A 355 -13.37 -5.03 17.06
N LEU A 356 -14.27 -5.99 17.36
CA LEU A 356 -13.98 -7.33 17.87
C LEU A 356 -14.20 -8.42 16.81
N ALA A 357 -14.67 -8.09 15.62
CA ALA A 357 -14.92 -9.06 14.55
C ALA A 357 -13.66 -9.75 14.05
N LYS A 358 -12.51 -9.07 14.20
CA LYS A 358 -11.18 -9.64 13.93
C LYS A 358 -10.31 -9.37 15.15
N GLY A 359 -9.71 -10.41 15.71
CA GLY A 359 -8.81 -10.39 16.84
C GLY A 359 -7.52 -9.57 16.59
#